data_95df50ad454296760efb407493915749
#
_entry.id   95df50ad454296760efb407493915749
#
_cell.length_a   1.000
_cell.length_b   1.000
_cell.length_c   1.000
_cell.angle_alpha   90.00
_cell.angle_beta   90.00
_cell.angle_gamma   90.00
#
_symmetry.space_group_name_H-M   'P 1'
#
loop_
_entity.id
_entity.type
_entity.pdbx_description
1 polymer ?
#
loop_
_entity_poly.entity_id
_entity_poly.type
_entity_poly.pdbx_seq_one_letter_code
_entity_poly.pdbx_strand_id
1 'polypeptide(L)'
;MKRILITFTMMAAAITGFSQNNNIHINKTNNNMATVYDFNLNDKKGNVVNLSDYKGKVLLIVNTATGCGFTPQYEALEAMYKRLNSKGFEILDVPCDQFGHQAPGSDEEISEFCSVKFGTTFPQFKKSEVNGANALPLYTWLKEQKGFTGHYEQKLADVMEKLYNEHNPEPRKQDDIKWNFTKFLIDDKGNVVERFEPTEDLATVEERIVALLGE
;
A
#
# COMPACT_ATOMS: atom_id res chain seq x y z
N MET A 1 48.85 2.49 -60.90
CA MET A 1 48.39 3.02 -59.60
C MET A 1 47.05 2.37 -59.28
N LYS A 2 47.08 1.30 -58.48
CA LYS A 2 45.86 0.54 -58.08
C LYS A 2 45.32 1.12 -56.77
N ARG A 3 44.10 1.64 -56.78
CA ARG A 3 43.37 2.10 -55.58
C ARG A 3 42.70 0.92 -54.94
N ILE A 4 43.11 0.61 -53.71
CA ILE A 4 42.49 -0.40 -52.85
C ILE A 4 41.37 0.29 -52.09
N LEU A 5 40.11 -0.18 -52.28
CA LEU A 5 38.94 0.28 -51.56
C LEU A 5 38.76 -0.64 -50.32
N ILE A 6 38.96 -0.06 -49.16
CA ILE A 6 38.70 -0.79 -47.88
C ILE A 6 37.27 -0.48 -47.45
N THR A 7 36.41 -1.49 -47.51
CA THR A 7 35.04 -1.42 -46.98
C THR A 7 35.05 -1.74 -45.49
N PHE A 8 34.72 -0.74 -44.68
CA PHE A 8 34.48 -0.95 -43.25
C PHE A 8 33.03 -1.48 -43.06
N THR A 9 32.96 -2.74 -42.62
CA THR A 9 31.67 -3.33 -42.21
C THR A 9 31.45 -2.99 -40.72
N MET A 10 30.52 -2.09 -40.46
CA MET A 10 30.05 -1.83 -39.09
C MET A 10 29.14 -2.97 -38.63
N MET A 11 29.59 -3.73 -37.67
CA MET A 11 28.82 -4.73 -36.97
C MET A 11 28.04 -4.05 -35.82
N ALA A 12 26.76 -3.80 -36.01
CA ALA A 12 25.87 -3.27 -34.97
C ALA A 12 25.54 -4.42 -34.01
N ALA A 13 26.08 -4.38 -32.80
CA ALA A 13 25.64 -5.25 -31.71
C ALA A 13 24.29 -4.75 -31.18
N ALA A 14 23.25 -5.50 -31.45
CA ALA A 14 21.93 -5.27 -30.85
C ALA A 14 21.99 -5.74 -29.38
N ILE A 15 22.00 -4.76 -28.45
CA ILE A 15 21.77 -5.03 -27.04
C ILE A 15 20.26 -5.22 -26.86
N THR A 16 19.81 -6.47 -26.80
CA THR A 16 18.45 -6.80 -26.40
C THR A 16 18.34 -6.64 -24.88
N GLY A 17 17.88 -5.46 -24.45
CA GLY A 17 17.46 -5.25 -23.07
C GLY A 17 16.25 -6.12 -22.77
N PHE A 18 16.43 -7.13 -21.93
CA PHE A 18 15.32 -7.86 -21.30
C PHE A 18 14.65 -6.95 -20.30
N SER A 19 13.62 -6.23 -20.72
CA SER A 19 12.62 -5.66 -19.82
C SER A 19 11.74 -6.80 -19.31
N GLN A 20 11.95 -7.25 -18.08
CA GLN A 20 10.99 -8.12 -17.42
C GLN A 20 9.76 -7.30 -17.07
N ASN A 21 8.82 -7.22 -18.01
CA ASN A 21 7.45 -6.84 -17.72
C ASN A 21 6.83 -7.96 -16.88
N ASN A 22 6.78 -7.78 -15.57
CA ASN A 22 5.92 -8.57 -14.68
C ASN A 22 4.45 -8.18 -14.95
N ASN A 23 3.96 -8.52 -16.14
CA ASN A 23 2.54 -8.53 -16.41
C ASN A 23 1.93 -9.71 -15.64
N ILE A 24 1.31 -9.43 -14.51
CA ILE A 24 0.39 -10.35 -13.87
C ILE A 24 -0.76 -10.55 -14.88
N HIS A 25 -0.71 -11.66 -15.63
CA HIS A 25 -1.85 -12.10 -16.42
C HIS A 25 -2.95 -12.55 -15.46
N ILE A 26 -3.88 -11.65 -15.17
CA ILE A 26 -5.17 -12.04 -14.57
C ILE A 26 -5.87 -12.87 -15.63
N ASN A 27 -5.80 -14.20 -15.51
CA ASN A 27 -6.56 -15.12 -16.34
C ASN A 27 -8.06 -14.90 -16.08
N LYS A 28 -8.70 -14.12 -16.94
CA LYS A 28 -10.17 -13.93 -17.00
C LYS A 28 -10.89 -15.18 -17.53
N THR A 29 -10.74 -16.29 -16.82
CA THR A 29 -11.55 -17.49 -17.11
C THR A 29 -11.85 -18.23 -15.82
N ASN A 30 -12.67 -17.59 -15.01
CA ASN A 30 -13.60 -18.17 -14.03
C ASN A 30 -14.28 -16.99 -13.32
N ASN A 31 -15.57 -17.09 -13.02
CA ASN A 31 -16.37 -16.11 -12.29
C ASN A 31 -15.95 -15.95 -10.80
N ASN A 32 -14.67 -16.12 -10.46
CA ASN A 32 -14.15 -15.75 -9.16
C ASN A 32 -13.71 -14.29 -9.22
N MET A 33 -14.41 -13.43 -8.49
CA MET A 33 -13.94 -12.07 -8.25
C MET A 33 -12.56 -12.15 -7.60
N ALA A 34 -11.63 -11.27 -8.02
CA ALA A 34 -10.32 -11.17 -7.40
C ALA A 34 -10.46 -10.89 -5.90
N THR A 35 -9.62 -11.51 -5.10
CA THR A 35 -9.51 -11.27 -3.66
C THR A 35 -8.13 -10.71 -3.34
N VAL A 36 -7.91 -10.27 -2.10
CA VAL A 36 -6.59 -9.80 -1.64
C VAL A 36 -5.51 -10.87 -1.85
N TYR A 37 -5.87 -12.14 -1.86
CA TYR A 37 -4.95 -13.29 -1.99
C TYR A 37 -4.35 -13.47 -3.39
N ASP A 38 -4.84 -12.73 -4.38
CA ASP A 38 -4.31 -12.73 -5.75
C ASP A 38 -3.13 -11.75 -5.91
N PHE A 39 -2.76 -11.04 -4.85
CA PHE A 39 -1.69 -10.04 -4.83
C PHE A 39 -0.49 -10.48 -4.01
N ASN A 40 0.62 -9.78 -4.22
CA ASN A 40 1.83 -9.90 -3.42
C ASN A 40 2.37 -8.50 -3.06
N LEU A 41 3.20 -8.45 -2.02
CA LEU A 41 3.97 -7.30 -1.61
C LEU A 41 5.45 -7.70 -1.50
N ASN A 42 6.35 -6.74 -1.54
CA ASN A 42 7.74 -6.98 -1.22
C ASN A 42 7.99 -6.59 0.25
N ASP A 43 8.67 -7.45 0.99
CA ASP A 43 9.18 -7.07 2.32
C ASP A 43 10.26 -5.99 2.20
N LYS A 44 10.69 -5.42 3.32
CA LYS A 44 11.74 -4.38 3.36
C LYS A 44 13.10 -4.84 2.79
N LYS A 45 13.33 -6.15 2.62
CA LYS A 45 14.53 -6.72 1.99
C LYS A 45 14.33 -7.00 0.50
N GLY A 46 13.13 -6.75 -0.03
CA GLY A 46 12.76 -7.00 -1.42
C GLY A 46 12.30 -8.42 -1.72
N ASN A 47 12.12 -9.28 -0.70
CA ASN A 47 11.56 -10.62 -0.92
C ASN A 47 10.06 -10.52 -1.19
N VAL A 48 9.57 -11.35 -2.11
CA VAL A 48 8.14 -11.44 -2.42
C VAL A 48 7.41 -12.16 -1.29
N VAL A 49 6.35 -11.53 -0.78
CA VAL A 49 5.41 -12.09 0.20
C VAL A 49 4.05 -12.20 -0.47
N ASN A 50 3.53 -13.41 -0.59
CA ASN A 50 2.20 -13.63 -1.17
C ASN A 50 1.13 -13.33 -0.13
N LEU A 51 0.12 -12.53 -0.50
CA LEU A 51 -0.97 -12.24 0.45
C LEU A 51 -1.87 -13.47 0.70
N SER A 52 -1.76 -14.50 -0.13
CA SER A 52 -2.35 -15.82 0.14
C SER A 52 -1.83 -16.49 1.40
N ASP A 53 -0.66 -16.09 1.92
CA ASP A 53 -0.07 -16.62 3.16
C ASP A 53 -0.85 -16.14 4.40
N TYR A 54 -1.69 -15.11 4.23
CA TYR A 54 -2.57 -14.57 5.26
C TYR A 54 -4.02 -15.09 5.19
N LYS A 55 -4.29 -16.13 4.39
CA LYS A 55 -5.64 -16.72 4.28
C LYS A 55 -6.21 -17.10 5.65
N GLY A 56 -7.49 -16.77 5.86
CA GLY A 56 -8.19 -17.04 7.11
C GLY A 56 -7.95 -16.00 8.20
N LYS A 57 -7.19 -14.93 7.91
CA LYS A 57 -7.02 -13.79 8.82
C LYS A 57 -7.84 -12.59 8.36
N VAL A 58 -8.31 -11.81 9.32
CA VAL A 58 -8.80 -10.44 9.10
C VAL A 58 -7.57 -9.53 8.93
N LEU A 59 -7.50 -8.75 7.85
CA LEU A 59 -6.36 -7.90 7.55
C LEU A 59 -6.73 -6.42 7.62
N LEU A 60 -5.82 -5.60 8.15
CA LEU A 60 -5.86 -4.14 8.02
C LEU A 60 -4.65 -3.68 7.20
N ILE A 61 -4.89 -3.24 5.97
CA ILE A 61 -3.83 -2.74 5.08
C ILE A 61 -3.80 -1.22 5.21
N VAL A 62 -2.63 -0.66 5.55
CA VAL A 62 -2.47 0.77 5.87
C VAL A 62 -1.31 1.35 5.08
N ASN A 63 -1.52 2.51 4.41
CA ASN A 63 -0.41 3.28 3.88
C ASN A 63 0.07 4.30 4.92
N THR A 64 1.35 4.30 5.25
CA THR A 64 1.88 5.02 6.40
C THR A 64 3.00 5.99 6.05
N ALA A 65 3.39 6.82 7.03
CA ALA A 65 4.53 7.71 6.91
C ALA A 65 5.11 8.04 8.31
N THR A 66 6.40 8.40 8.36
CA THR A 66 7.13 8.68 9.60
C THR A 66 7.06 10.14 10.06
N GLY A 67 6.73 11.07 9.15
CA GLY A 67 6.68 12.51 9.39
C GLY A 67 5.29 13.15 9.27
N CYS A 68 4.23 12.36 9.35
CA CYS A 68 2.84 12.79 9.22
C CYS A 68 2.23 13.23 10.56
N GLY A 69 1.27 14.15 10.55
CA GLY A 69 0.47 14.47 11.74
C GLY A 69 -0.29 13.26 12.31
N PHE A 70 -0.58 12.26 11.48
CA PHE A 70 -1.22 11.00 11.89
C PHE A 70 -0.22 9.90 12.29
N THR A 71 1.09 10.12 12.23
CA THR A 71 2.12 9.13 12.66
C THR A 71 1.90 8.58 14.08
N PRO A 72 1.38 9.37 15.07
CA PRO A 72 1.03 8.81 16.39
C PRO A 72 0.01 7.67 16.38
N GLN A 73 -0.75 7.47 15.29
CA GLN A 73 -1.65 6.32 15.15
C GLN A 73 -0.92 4.96 15.23
N TYR A 74 0.38 4.91 14.96
CA TYR A 74 1.17 3.68 15.15
C TYR A 74 1.06 3.11 16.57
N GLU A 75 0.98 3.97 17.59
CA GLU A 75 0.84 3.54 18.98
C GLU A 75 -0.45 2.75 19.21
N ALA A 76 -1.57 3.27 18.73
CA ALA A 76 -2.87 2.62 18.85
C ALA A 76 -2.98 1.36 17.94
N LEU A 77 -2.40 1.42 16.73
CA LEU A 77 -2.34 0.26 15.82
C LEU A 77 -1.54 -0.89 16.43
N GLU A 78 -0.39 -0.61 17.04
CA GLU A 78 0.41 -1.64 17.71
C GLU A 78 -0.31 -2.20 18.95
N ALA A 79 -0.98 -1.35 19.72
CA ALA A 79 -1.77 -1.82 20.86
C ALA A 79 -2.92 -2.74 20.42
N MET A 80 -3.61 -2.39 19.33
CA MET A 80 -4.65 -3.21 18.71
C MET A 80 -4.07 -4.53 18.19
N TYR A 81 -2.94 -4.48 17.49
CA TYR A 81 -2.26 -5.65 16.95
C TYR A 81 -1.90 -6.65 18.08
N LYS A 82 -1.30 -6.18 19.17
CA LYS A 82 -0.95 -7.02 20.32
C LYS A 82 -2.15 -7.72 20.94
N ARG A 83 -3.32 -7.08 20.97
CA ARG A 83 -4.54 -7.67 21.53
C ARG A 83 -5.20 -8.70 20.61
N LEU A 84 -5.13 -8.49 19.28
CA LEU A 84 -5.96 -9.19 18.31
C LEU A 84 -5.18 -10.17 17.41
N ASN A 85 -3.86 -10.06 17.31
CA ASN A 85 -3.08 -10.89 16.37
C ASN A 85 -3.25 -12.40 16.64
N SER A 86 -3.22 -12.81 17.91
CA SER A 86 -3.43 -14.22 18.29
C SER A 86 -4.83 -14.75 18.01
N LYS A 87 -5.78 -13.85 17.69
CA LYS A 87 -7.17 -14.16 17.38
C LYS A 87 -7.45 -14.20 15.86
N GLY A 88 -6.39 -14.09 15.03
CA GLY A 88 -6.50 -14.13 13.57
C GLY A 88 -6.53 -12.78 12.88
N PHE A 89 -6.04 -11.74 13.54
CA PHE A 89 -5.89 -10.40 12.96
C PHE A 89 -4.45 -10.14 12.50
N GLU A 90 -4.28 -9.38 11.40
CA GLU A 90 -2.97 -8.95 10.92
C GLU A 90 -3.00 -7.52 10.40
N ILE A 91 -1.93 -6.76 10.62
CA ILE A 91 -1.71 -5.43 10.02
C ILE A 91 -0.63 -5.54 8.95
N LEU A 92 -0.91 -5.02 7.76
CA LEU A 92 0.04 -4.93 6.66
C LEU A 92 0.38 -3.44 6.44
N ASP A 93 1.55 -3.04 6.93
CA ASP A 93 2.04 -1.67 6.88
C ASP A 93 2.82 -1.43 5.58
N VAL A 94 2.34 -0.50 4.74
CA VAL A 94 2.97 -0.13 3.46
C VAL A 94 3.35 1.34 3.51
N PRO A 95 4.58 1.70 3.85
CA PRO A 95 5.03 3.09 3.84
C PRO A 95 4.88 3.74 2.46
N CYS A 96 4.50 5.03 2.43
CA CYS A 96 4.26 5.78 1.20
C CYS A 96 4.78 7.22 1.35
N ASP A 97 5.55 7.68 0.35
CA ASP A 97 6.13 9.03 0.36
C ASP A 97 5.39 10.03 -0.56
N GLN A 98 4.24 9.65 -1.12
CA GLN A 98 3.51 10.48 -2.08
C GLN A 98 2.81 11.68 -1.46
N PHE A 99 2.58 11.69 -0.13
CA PHE A 99 1.83 12.72 0.57
C PHE A 99 2.77 13.64 1.34
N GLY A 100 3.19 14.72 0.70
CA GLY A 100 4.05 15.73 1.29
C GLY A 100 5.47 15.26 1.63
N HIS A 101 5.97 14.21 0.99
CA HIS A 101 7.29 13.60 1.26
C HIS A 101 7.51 13.31 2.76
N GLN A 102 6.49 12.73 3.39
CA GLN A 102 6.49 12.46 4.84
C GLN A 102 7.08 11.08 5.22
N ALA A 103 7.59 10.32 4.25
CA ALA A 103 8.32 9.07 4.46
C ALA A 103 9.63 9.02 3.63
N PRO A 104 10.55 10.01 3.80
CA PRO A 104 11.73 10.16 2.92
C PRO A 104 12.80 9.10 3.15
N GLY A 105 12.85 8.44 4.32
CA GLY A 105 13.86 7.45 4.68
C GLY A 105 13.87 6.21 3.79
N SER A 106 14.94 5.40 3.88
CA SER A 106 14.98 4.05 3.32
C SER A 106 13.99 3.11 4.03
N ASP A 107 13.74 1.93 3.46
CA ASP A 107 12.86 0.93 4.09
C ASP A 107 13.37 0.52 5.48
N GLU A 108 14.71 0.43 5.65
CA GLU A 108 15.36 0.12 6.92
C GLU A 108 15.19 1.25 7.94
N GLU A 109 15.43 2.51 7.53
CA GLU A 109 15.29 3.68 8.40
C GLU A 109 13.86 3.87 8.88
N ILE A 110 12.87 3.67 7.99
CA ILE A 110 11.44 3.71 8.33
C ILE A 110 11.12 2.62 9.34
N SER A 111 11.59 1.39 9.10
CA SER A 111 11.36 0.25 9.99
C SER A 111 11.98 0.45 11.37
N GLU A 112 13.21 0.96 11.42
CA GLU A 112 13.89 1.27 12.68
C GLU A 112 13.13 2.37 13.45
N PHE A 113 12.74 3.45 12.77
CA PHE A 113 11.94 4.50 13.39
C PHE A 113 10.65 3.96 14.02
N CYS A 114 9.89 3.14 13.29
CA CYS A 114 8.63 2.58 13.78
C CYS A 114 8.84 1.64 14.97
N SER A 115 9.85 0.78 14.90
CA SER A 115 10.16 -0.17 15.99
C SER A 115 10.70 0.52 17.23
N VAL A 116 11.60 1.50 17.08
CA VAL A 116 12.21 2.20 18.23
C VAL A 116 11.22 3.16 18.89
N LYS A 117 10.45 3.91 18.07
CA LYS A 117 9.56 4.96 18.60
C LYS A 117 8.22 4.42 19.09
N PHE A 118 7.64 3.43 18.41
CA PHE A 118 6.30 2.92 18.68
C PHE A 118 6.27 1.45 19.09
N GLY A 119 7.40 0.76 19.02
CA GLY A 119 7.51 -0.66 19.35
C GLY A 119 6.72 -1.56 18.39
N THR A 120 6.58 -1.15 17.10
CA THR A 120 5.80 -1.87 16.11
C THR A 120 6.35 -3.27 15.88
N THR A 121 5.45 -4.26 15.87
CA THR A 121 5.78 -5.68 15.68
C THR A 121 5.05 -6.33 14.51
N PHE A 122 4.07 -5.64 13.92
CA PHE A 122 3.37 -6.11 12.73
C PHE A 122 4.25 -6.01 11.45
N PRO A 123 3.95 -6.80 10.40
CA PRO A 123 4.66 -6.79 9.14
C PRO A 123 4.69 -5.41 8.47
N GLN A 124 5.91 -4.93 8.15
CA GLN A 124 6.14 -3.74 7.36
C GLN A 124 6.74 -4.12 6.01
N PHE A 125 6.16 -3.57 4.95
CA PHE A 125 6.54 -3.84 3.57
C PHE A 125 7.39 -2.70 3.00
N LYS A 126 7.92 -2.93 1.81
CA LYS A 126 8.71 -1.95 1.07
C LYS A 126 7.87 -0.69 0.80
N LYS A 127 8.48 0.47 1.00
CA LYS A 127 7.88 1.76 0.62
C LYS A 127 7.43 1.75 -0.83
N SER A 128 6.18 2.15 -1.07
CA SER A 128 5.53 1.99 -2.37
C SER A 128 4.58 3.13 -2.68
N GLU A 129 4.25 3.29 -3.97
CA GLU A 129 3.23 4.22 -4.42
C GLU A 129 1.84 3.60 -4.33
N VAL A 130 0.86 4.39 -3.90
CA VAL A 130 -0.55 3.99 -3.73
C VAL A 130 -1.48 4.64 -4.76
N ASN A 131 -1.02 5.72 -5.41
CA ASN A 131 -1.73 6.45 -6.47
C ASN A 131 -0.86 6.61 -7.72
N GLY A 132 -1.51 6.96 -8.84
CA GLY A 132 -0.82 7.23 -10.10
C GLY A 132 -0.47 5.98 -10.90
N ALA A 133 0.38 6.17 -11.91
CA ALA A 133 0.72 5.12 -12.88
C ALA A 133 1.58 3.99 -12.27
N ASN A 134 2.35 4.31 -11.22
CA ASN A 134 3.24 3.35 -10.53
C ASN A 134 2.62 2.77 -9.26
N ALA A 135 1.33 3.04 -9.00
CA ALA A 135 0.66 2.48 -7.83
C ALA A 135 0.76 0.94 -7.82
N LEU A 136 0.99 0.38 -6.63
CA LEU A 136 0.93 -1.07 -6.46
C LEU A 136 -0.41 -1.60 -7.01
N PRO A 137 -0.40 -2.72 -7.78
CA PRO A 137 -1.63 -3.35 -8.27
C PRO A 137 -2.65 -3.62 -7.15
N LEU A 138 -2.17 -3.98 -5.96
CA LEU A 138 -3.00 -4.13 -4.76
C LEU A 138 -3.79 -2.85 -4.45
N TYR A 139 -3.14 -1.68 -4.41
CA TYR A 139 -3.82 -0.42 -4.10
C TYR A 139 -4.77 0.04 -5.20
N THR A 140 -4.46 -0.25 -6.47
CA THR A 140 -5.39 -0.01 -7.58
C THR A 140 -6.67 -0.81 -7.36
N TRP A 141 -6.55 -2.10 -7.06
CA TRP A 141 -7.68 -2.97 -6.78
C TRP A 141 -8.45 -2.56 -5.51
N LEU A 142 -7.75 -2.26 -4.40
CA LEU A 142 -8.38 -1.82 -3.15
C LEU A 142 -9.28 -0.61 -3.35
N LYS A 143 -8.81 0.38 -4.11
CA LYS A 143 -9.57 1.60 -4.44
C LYS A 143 -10.80 1.31 -5.31
N GLU A 144 -10.72 0.33 -6.21
CA GLU A 144 -11.85 -0.13 -7.02
C GLU A 144 -12.92 -0.86 -6.18
N GLN A 145 -12.50 -1.58 -5.13
CA GLN A 145 -13.42 -2.28 -4.23
C GLN A 145 -14.12 -1.31 -3.27
N LYS A 146 -13.36 -0.36 -2.70
CA LYS A 146 -13.89 0.63 -1.75
C LYS A 146 -13.32 2.01 -2.09
N GLY A 147 -14.13 2.81 -2.78
CA GLY A 147 -13.82 4.18 -3.13
C GLY A 147 -13.84 5.13 -1.92
N PHE A 148 -13.48 6.38 -2.18
CA PHE A 148 -13.55 7.45 -1.19
C PHE A 148 -14.99 7.92 -0.99
N THR A 149 -15.47 7.92 0.25
CA THR A 149 -16.84 8.32 0.62
C THR A 149 -16.91 9.58 1.47
N GLY A 150 -15.78 10.22 1.73
CA GLY A 150 -15.67 11.42 2.57
C GLY A 150 -14.82 11.19 3.80
N HIS A 151 -14.53 12.27 4.53
CA HIS A 151 -13.86 12.21 5.84
C HIS A 151 -14.91 12.07 6.94
N TYR A 152 -14.57 11.30 7.97
CA TYR A 152 -15.46 11.07 9.10
C TYR A 152 -15.84 12.38 9.83
N GLU A 153 -14.83 13.20 10.13
CA GLU A 153 -15.06 14.51 10.76
C GLU A 153 -15.13 15.63 9.73
N GLN A 154 -16.32 16.24 9.58
CA GLN A 154 -16.53 17.38 8.68
C GLN A 154 -15.59 18.56 8.97
N LYS A 155 -15.24 18.77 10.25
CA LYS A 155 -14.31 19.85 10.64
C LYS A 155 -12.90 19.68 10.08
N LEU A 156 -12.48 18.44 9.86
CA LEU A 156 -11.17 18.12 9.27
C LEU A 156 -11.26 17.98 7.75
N ALA A 157 -12.44 17.83 7.19
CA ALA A 157 -12.62 17.63 5.75
C ALA A 157 -11.97 18.74 4.92
N ASP A 158 -12.23 20.00 5.27
CA ASP A 158 -11.67 21.17 4.57
C ASP A 158 -10.14 21.25 4.71
N VAL A 159 -9.62 20.88 5.88
CA VAL A 159 -8.17 20.84 6.14
C VAL A 159 -7.52 19.73 5.33
N MET A 160 -8.12 18.55 5.30
CA MET A 160 -7.63 17.41 4.53
C MET A 160 -7.70 17.67 3.02
N GLU A 161 -8.79 18.27 2.55
CA GLU A 161 -8.95 18.69 1.16
C GLU A 161 -7.86 19.69 0.74
N LYS A 162 -7.58 20.68 1.59
CA LYS A 162 -6.51 21.66 1.36
C LYS A 162 -5.14 20.99 1.31
N LEU A 163 -4.80 20.15 2.30
CA LEU A 163 -3.53 19.42 2.34
C LEU A 163 -3.36 18.53 1.12
N TYR A 164 -4.41 17.81 0.75
CA TYR A 164 -4.41 16.97 -0.44
C TYR A 164 -4.18 17.80 -1.71
N ASN A 165 -4.83 18.96 -1.82
CA ASN A 165 -4.70 19.87 -2.95
C ASN A 165 -3.29 20.46 -3.07
N GLU A 166 -2.64 20.77 -1.97
CA GLU A 166 -1.29 21.33 -1.93
C GLU A 166 -0.19 20.32 -2.29
N HIS A 167 -0.39 19.05 -1.93
CA HIS A 167 0.65 18.02 -2.05
C HIS A 167 0.44 16.99 -3.16
N ASN A 168 -0.66 17.08 -3.90
CA ASN A 168 -0.96 16.16 -5.00
C ASN A 168 -1.34 16.93 -6.27
N PRO A 169 -0.37 17.40 -7.06
CA PRO A 169 -0.60 18.23 -8.23
C PRO A 169 -1.19 17.48 -9.44
N GLU A 170 -1.09 16.15 -9.47
CA GLU A 170 -1.56 15.33 -10.59
C GLU A 170 -3.10 15.29 -10.68
N PRO A 171 -3.66 15.05 -11.88
CA PRO A 171 -5.10 14.84 -12.04
C PRO A 171 -5.59 13.72 -11.12
N ARG A 172 -6.56 14.05 -10.27
CA ARG A 172 -7.00 13.17 -9.19
C ARG A 172 -8.23 12.39 -9.59
N LYS A 173 -8.22 11.11 -9.28
CA LYS A 173 -9.43 10.31 -9.31
C LYS A 173 -10.17 10.45 -7.96
N GLN A 174 -11.50 10.36 -8.01
CA GLN A 174 -12.31 10.46 -6.78
C GLN A 174 -11.89 9.43 -5.74
N ASP A 175 -11.56 8.21 -6.18
CA ASP A 175 -11.26 7.08 -5.30
C ASP A 175 -9.79 7.00 -4.86
N ASP A 176 -8.93 7.91 -5.32
CA ASP A 176 -7.53 7.95 -4.90
C ASP A 176 -7.41 8.05 -3.37
N ILE A 177 -6.31 7.45 -2.85
CA ILE A 177 -5.92 7.64 -1.45
C ILE A 177 -5.69 9.12 -1.22
N LYS A 178 -6.33 9.69 -0.19
CA LYS A 178 -6.29 11.13 0.06
C LYS A 178 -5.09 11.54 0.90
N TRP A 179 -4.66 10.67 1.82
CA TRP A 179 -3.56 10.98 2.72
C TRP A 179 -2.92 9.72 3.31
N ASN A 180 -1.81 9.89 4.04
CA ASN A 180 -1.21 8.83 4.84
C ASN A 180 -2.21 8.33 5.90
N PHE A 181 -2.10 7.06 6.28
CA PHE A 181 -2.95 6.36 7.25
C PHE A 181 -4.38 6.09 6.78
N THR A 182 -4.63 6.07 5.45
CA THR A 182 -5.83 5.42 4.90
C THR A 182 -5.72 3.92 5.10
N LYS A 183 -6.82 3.29 5.52
CA LYS A 183 -6.87 1.88 5.92
C LYS A 183 -7.93 1.15 5.10
N PHE A 184 -7.62 -0.10 4.73
CA PHE A 184 -8.58 -1.03 4.13
C PHE A 184 -8.72 -2.24 5.04
N LEU A 185 -9.95 -2.56 5.42
CA LEU A 185 -10.29 -3.73 6.21
C LEU A 185 -10.71 -4.88 5.28
N ILE A 186 -10.09 -6.04 5.48
CA ILE A 186 -10.29 -7.23 4.66
C ILE A 186 -10.81 -8.35 5.57
N ASP A 187 -11.84 -9.07 5.13
CA ASP A 187 -12.36 -10.23 5.85
C ASP A 187 -11.45 -11.48 5.72
N ASP A 188 -11.75 -12.53 6.46
CA ASP A 188 -11.04 -13.81 6.46
C ASP A 188 -11.10 -14.57 5.12
N LYS A 189 -11.96 -14.12 4.18
CA LYS A 189 -12.12 -14.66 2.82
C LYS A 189 -11.35 -13.86 1.78
N GLY A 190 -10.76 -12.72 2.19
CA GLY A 190 -9.98 -11.84 1.31
C GLY A 190 -10.79 -10.76 0.60
N ASN A 191 -12.02 -10.50 1.00
CA ASN A 191 -12.85 -9.43 0.44
C ASN A 191 -12.60 -8.12 1.17
N VAL A 192 -12.60 -7.00 0.43
CA VAL A 192 -12.52 -5.66 1.03
C VAL A 192 -13.87 -5.30 1.64
N VAL A 193 -13.91 -5.17 2.96
CA VAL A 193 -15.12 -4.87 3.70
C VAL A 193 -15.36 -3.38 3.81
N GLU A 194 -14.31 -2.62 4.19
CA GLU A 194 -14.42 -1.21 4.50
C GLU A 194 -13.12 -0.46 4.20
N ARG A 195 -13.24 0.85 3.95
CA ARG A 195 -12.14 1.80 3.83
C ARG A 195 -12.34 2.87 4.90
N PHE A 196 -11.27 3.20 5.63
CA PHE A 196 -11.25 4.26 6.63
C PHE A 196 -10.22 5.32 6.24
N GLU A 197 -10.63 6.57 6.28
CA GLU A 197 -9.70 7.68 6.11
C GLU A 197 -8.90 7.93 7.41
N PRO A 198 -7.77 8.65 7.35
CA PRO A 198 -6.94 8.87 8.54
C PRO A 198 -7.64 9.60 9.69
N THR A 199 -8.75 10.30 9.41
CA THR A 199 -9.56 11.03 10.38
C THR A 199 -10.55 10.15 11.16
N GLU A 200 -10.70 8.87 10.77
CA GLU A 200 -11.57 7.93 11.47
C GLU A 200 -11.03 7.61 12.86
N ASP A 201 -11.94 7.49 13.83
CA ASP A 201 -11.57 7.02 15.17
C ASP A 201 -11.09 5.56 15.12
N LEU A 202 -9.90 5.31 15.68
CA LEU A 202 -9.35 3.97 15.72
C LEU A 202 -10.16 3.01 16.61
N ALA A 203 -10.96 3.52 17.55
CA ALA A 203 -11.91 2.68 18.28
C ALA A 203 -12.98 2.10 17.35
N THR A 204 -13.54 2.92 16.43
CA THR A 204 -14.47 2.45 15.40
C THR A 204 -13.81 1.38 14.50
N VAL A 205 -12.57 1.61 14.09
CA VAL A 205 -11.82 0.63 13.28
C VAL A 205 -11.66 -0.69 14.05
N GLU A 206 -11.32 -0.64 15.34
CA GLU A 206 -11.17 -1.83 16.17
C GLU A 206 -12.49 -2.57 16.35
N GLU A 207 -13.61 -1.88 16.59
CA GLU A 207 -14.94 -2.50 16.68
C GLU A 207 -15.30 -3.28 15.42
N ARG A 208 -14.98 -2.75 14.23
CA ARG A 208 -15.21 -3.44 12.96
C ARG A 208 -14.35 -4.69 12.80
N ILE A 209 -13.08 -4.63 13.24
CA ILE A 209 -12.18 -5.78 13.24
C ILE A 209 -12.69 -6.87 14.18
N VAL A 210 -13.06 -6.51 15.42
CA VAL A 210 -13.60 -7.43 16.44
C VAL A 210 -14.86 -8.13 15.94
N ALA A 211 -15.77 -7.38 15.29
CA ALA A 211 -16.97 -7.96 14.68
C ALA A 211 -16.66 -9.01 13.60
N LEU A 212 -15.60 -8.81 12.80
CA LEU A 212 -15.18 -9.80 11.79
C LEU A 212 -14.49 -11.02 12.41
N LEU A 213 -13.87 -10.87 13.58
CA LEU A 213 -13.25 -11.98 14.33
C LEU A 213 -14.30 -12.84 15.06
N GLY A 214 -15.57 -12.39 15.09
CA GLY A 214 -16.66 -13.14 15.72
C GLY A 214 -16.67 -13.03 17.25
N GLU A 215 -16.14 -11.95 17.79
CA GLU A 215 -16.09 -11.66 19.24
C GLU A 215 -17.14 -10.64 19.68
#